data_b951abda6c401708dd14ff6738d8a7f0
#
_entry.id   b951abda6c401708dd14ff6738d8a7f0
#
_cell.length_a   1.000
_cell.length_b   1.000
_cell.length_c   1.000
_cell.angle_alpha   90.00
_cell.angle_beta   90.00
_cell.angle_gamma   90.00
#
_symmetry.space_group_name_H-M   'P 1'
#
loop_
_entity.id
_entity.type
_entity.pdbx_description
1 polymer ?
#
loop_
_entity_poly.entity_id
_entity_poly.type
_entity_poly.pdbx_seq_one_letter_code
_entity_poly.pdbx_strand_id
1 'polypeptide(L)'
;MKRLAVSLIVLAFFASLVAAPSYDSVIRVGSDQNPTTMDPAMYQDLASAQVMRNVFETLVAYDADVKQIHPLLAESWEVSPDLKEWTFKLRKGVRFQKGKFQDGREVTAEDVKYSFERAITISPMVRLYMVDHVEVLDRYTVKVVLKYPYAPFLTVLTDVGAAIVPKEECEGWKDQFTLHPVGTGPFKMVEWVKDSHMVFERNEDYWGERPYLKQIIYKFIPDKSVLTMALLSGEVDITSDVLDQDIPKLNANPNVQAMAVGGCNVYAVYMNSMKGPTTDKRVREAFFRGIDIEQLVKVIFPNGTGIAAYGPIPPGSWAYNPNVKSFYTGYDPEKAKQLLKEAGYDGKPVKMTIYTPEDPNRRKAAVIIQSMLKKVGFEIEVQSLEWGSFTAVTSKADADAYTIGWTWYPDPEFFIFYMFHSSRKGTYGNGGGYNNPEVDRLIELGESSVDQEQRTQYYRKAEELIMKDLYYFPLWHKLVVNGVNKKVRGYKPSPDMMIRLYAPGTNVWVEK
;
A
#
# COMPACT_ATOMS: atom_id res chain seq x y z
N MET A 1 40.62 34.85 -53.63
CA MET A 1 39.51 35.40 -52.84
C MET A 1 38.51 34.28 -52.64
N LYS A 2 38.57 33.61 -51.48
CA LYS A 2 37.63 32.51 -51.11
C LYS A 2 36.62 33.13 -50.16
N ARG A 3 35.32 33.07 -50.55
CA ARG A 3 34.23 33.54 -49.74
C ARG A 3 33.88 32.40 -48.75
N LEU A 4 34.01 32.64 -47.45
CA LEU A 4 33.44 31.81 -46.39
C LEU A 4 31.97 32.13 -46.28
N ALA A 5 31.13 31.13 -46.49
CA ALA A 5 29.72 31.18 -46.13
C ALA A 5 29.56 30.75 -44.69
N VAL A 6 29.15 31.66 -43.83
CA VAL A 6 28.77 31.36 -42.43
C VAL A 6 27.30 30.97 -42.42
N SER A 7 27.00 29.67 -42.24
CA SER A 7 25.65 29.20 -42.01
C SER A 7 25.24 29.42 -40.53
N LEU A 8 24.33 30.36 -40.33
CA LEU A 8 23.68 30.58 -39.04
C LEU A 8 22.67 29.44 -38.81
N ILE A 9 22.98 28.52 -37.91
CA ILE A 9 22.01 27.53 -37.42
C ILE A 9 21.18 28.24 -36.33
N VAL A 10 19.94 28.61 -36.70
CA VAL A 10 18.93 29.07 -35.72
C VAL A 10 18.36 27.84 -35.00
N LEU A 11 18.82 27.56 -33.79
CA LEU A 11 18.20 26.62 -32.88
C LEU A 11 16.88 27.24 -32.37
N ALA A 12 15.75 26.85 -32.96
CA ALA A 12 14.45 27.15 -32.39
C ALA A 12 14.23 26.31 -31.13
N PHE A 13 14.38 26.93 -29.96
CA PHE A 13 13.91 26.38 -28.71
C PHE A 13 12.38 26.39 -28.74
N PHE A 14 11.76 25.26 -29.04
CA PHE A 14 10.36 25.02 -28.69
C PHE A 14 10.26 24.87 -27.18
N ALA A 15 10.14 25.97 -26.45
CA ALA A 15 9.62 25.95 -25.10
C ALA A 15 8.14 25.52 -25.21
N SER A 16 7.86 24.27 -24.85
CA SER A 16 6.47 23.86 -24.62
C SER A 16 5.91 24.76 -23.53
N LEU A 17 5.01 25.68 -23.89
CA LEU A 17 4.26 26.46 -22.93
C LEU A 17 3.45 25.45 -22.11
N VAL A 18 3.93 25.13 -20.91
CA VAL A 18 3.13 24.44 -19.90
C VAL A 18 2.07 25.45 -19.48
N ALA A 19 0.79 25.16 -19.73
CA ALA A 19 -0.30 26.03 -19.30
C ALA A 19 -0.22 26.27 -17.79
N ALA A 20 -0.48 27.52 -17.38
CA ALA A 20 -0.49 27.83 -15.95
C ALA A 20 -1.66 27.11 -15.24
N PRO A 21 -1.51 26.69 -13.98
CA PRO A 21 -2.57 26.05 -13.21
C PRO A 21 -3.83 26.93 -13.14
N SER A 22 -5.00 26.32 -13.32
CA SER A 22 -6.30 27.00 -13.19
C SER A 22 -6.95 26.61 -11.87
N TYR A 23 -7.37 27.60 -11.09
CA TYR A 23 -8.09 27.40 -9.81
C TYR A 23 -9.57 26.99 -9.96
N ASP A 24 -10.05 26.79 -11.19
CA ASP A 24 -11.45 26.44 -11.48
C ASP A 24 -11.59 25.04 -12.09
N SER A 25 -10.54 24.24 -12.02
CA SER A 25 -10.57 22.90 -12.62
C SER A 25 -11.41 21.92 -11.78
N VAL A 26 -12.13 21.05 -12.48
CA VAL A 26 -12.89 19.94 -11.90
C VAL A 26 -12.23 18.65 -12.34
N ILE A 27 -12.07 17.69 -11.44
CA ILE A 27 -11.57 16.37 -11.75
C ILE A 27 -12.61 15.29 -11.44
N ARG A 28 -12.72 14.30 -12.32
CA ARG A 28 -13.59 13.14 -12.15
C ARG A 28 -12.71 11.90 -11.94
N VAL A 29 -12.86 11.29 -10.77
CA VAL A 29 -12.13 10.08 -10.38
C VAL A 29 -13.07 8.89 -10.48
N GLY A 30 -12.76 7.93 -11.33
CA GLY A 30 -13.48 6.66 -11.40
C GLY A 30 -12.90 5.66 -10.41
N SER A 31 -13.77 5.03 -9.63
CA SER A 31 -13.42 3.97 -8.66
C SER A 31 -14.28 2.74 -8.89
N ASP A 32 -13.67 1.56 -8.82
CA ASP A 32 -14.36 0.26 -8.88
C ASP A 32 -15.00 -0.14 -7.54
N GLN A 33 -14.77 0.62 -6.48
CA GLN A 33 -15.28 0.37 -5.14
C GLN A 33 -16.05 1.57 -4.59
N ASN A 34 -17.09 1.27 -3.83
CA ASN A 34 -17.84 2.27 -3.08
C ASN A 34 -17.28 2.45 -1.68
N PRO A 35 -17.15 3.66 -1.16
CA PRO A 35 -16.84 3.89 0.25
C PRO A 35 -17.99 3.41 1.12
N THR A 36 -17.65 2.83 2.27
CA THR A 36 -18.62 2.33 3.23
C THR A 36 -18.94 3.34 4.33
N THR A 37 -18.00 4.27 4.58
CA THR A 37 -18.12 5.29 5.63
C THR A 37 -17.23 6.51 5.35
N MET A 38 -17.61 7.64 5.93
CA MET A 38 -16.78 8.84 6.06
C MET A 38 -16.36 9.09 7.52
N ASP A 39 -16.52 8.13 8.42
CA ASP A 39 -15.99 8.22 9.78
C ASP A 39 -14.58 7.60 9.84
N PRO A 40 -13.52 8.39 10.12
CA PRO A 40 -12.14 7.92 10.13
C PRO A 40 -11.90 6.76 11.11
N ALA A 41 -12.57 6.76 12.27
CA ALA A 41 -12.40 5.68 13.24
C ALA A 41 -13.03 4.36 12.81
N MET A 42 -14.01 4.36 11.89
CA MET A 42 -14.85 3.19 11.56
C MET A 42 -14.48 2.50 10.23
N TYR A 43 -13.65 3.10 9.38
CA TYR A 43 -13.42 2.55 8.05
C TYR A 43 -12.56 1.27 8.06
N GLN A 44 -12.80 0.40 7.06
CA GLN A 44 -12.10 -0.87 6.88
C GLN A 44 -11.68 -1.12 5.43
N ASP A 45 -11.92 -0.18 4.53
CA ASP A 45 -11.74 -0.34 3.08
C ASP A 45 -10.95 0.83 2.45
N LEU A 46 -10.29 0.54 1.33
CA LEU A 46 -9.47 1.52 0.63
C LEU A 46 -10.30 2.66 0.00
N ALA A 47 -11.53 2.37 -0.45
CA ALA A 47 -12.39 3.37 -1.07
C ALA A 47 -12.81 4.44 -0.06
N SER A 48 -13.16 4.04 1.17
CA SER A 48 -13.42 4.97 2.27
C SER A 48 -12.17 5.80 2.61
N ALA A 49 -11.01 5.15 2.77
CA ALA A 49 -9.75 5.85 3.04
C ALA A 49 -9.40 6.86 1.94
N GLN A 50 -9.66 6.50 0.69
CA GLN A 50 -9.42 7.35 -0.48
C GLN A 50 -10.19 8.67 -0.41
N VAL A 51 -11.50 8.61 -0.17
CA VAL A 51 -12.36 9.80 -0.19
C VAL A 51 -12.19 10.66 1.07
N MET A 52 -11.94 10.03 2.22
CA MET A 52 -11.74 10.72 3.51
C MET A 52 -10.56 11.68 3.52
N ARG A 53 -9.46 11.36 2.83
CA ARG A 53 -8.26 12.20 2.74
C ARG A 53 -8.50 13.58 2.12
N ASN A 54 -9.65 13.81 1.49
CA ASN A 54 -10.03 15.13 1.01
C ASN A 54 -10.56 16.03 2.14
N VAL A 55 -11.16 15.42 3.17
CA VAL A 55 -11.84 16.14 4.26
C VAL A 55 -11.03 16.14 5.56
N PHE A 56 -10.35 15.04 5.85
CA PHE A 56 -9.67 14.83 7.11
C PHE A 56 -8.16 14.83 6.97
N GLU A 57 -7.50 15.38 7.97
CA GLU A 57 -6.04 15.42 8.07
C GLU A 57 -5.57 14.77 9.36
N THR A 58 -4.34 14.28 9.31
CA THR A 58 -3.61 13.62 10.38
C THR A 58 -2.50 14.54 10.94
N LEU A 59 -1.82 14.14 12.01
CA LEU A 59 -0.69 14.91 12.54
C LEU A 59 0.44 15.01 11.52
N VAL A 60 0.70 13.94 10.77
CA VAL A 60 1.76 13.82 9.77
C VAL A 60 1.22 13.13 8.52
N ALA A 61 1.79 13.36 7.36
CA ALA A 61 1.36 12.75 6.10
C ALA A 61 2.54 12.31 5.24
N TYR A 62 2.34 11.28 4.42
CA TYR A 62 3.26 10.95 3.34
C TYR A 62 3.15 11.94 2.17
N ASP A 63 4.27 12.15 1.48
CA ASP A 63 4.27 12.69 0.11
C ASP A 63 3.52 11.74 -0.85
N ALA A 64 3.31 12.16 -2.11
CA ALA A 64 2.59 11.34 -3.09
C ALA A 64 3.31 10.03 -3.42
N ASP A 65 4.63 10.02 -3.32
CA ASP A 65 5.47 8.85 -3.61
C ASP A 65 5.59 7.90 -2.41
N VAL A 66 4.98 8.23 -1.27
CA VAL A 66 5.02 7.54 0.05
C VAL A 66 6.43 7.20 0.55
N LYS A 67 7.38 8.07 0.25
CA LYS A 67 8.79 7.91 0.62
C LYS A 67 9.17 8.62 1.91
N GLN A 68 8.57 9.79 2.14
CA GLN A 68 8.88 10.65 3.28
C GLN A 68 7.62 11.07 4.02
N ILE A 69 7.73 11.09 5.35
CA ILE A 69 6.69 11.61 6.23
C ILE A 69 6.96 13.09 6.46
N HIS A 70 5.97 13.90 6.22
CA HIS A 70 6.00 15.34 6.36
C HIS A 70 5.13 15.83 7.52
N PRO A 71 5.49 16.94 8.18
CA PRO A 71 4.61 17.68 9.08
C PRO A 71 3.30 18.06 8.38
N LEU A 72 2.14 17.84 9.07
CA LEU A 72 0.83 18.26 8.59
C LEU A 72 0.13 19.09 9.67
N LEU A 73 -0.79 18.54 10.48
CA LEU A 73 -1.36 19.27 11.61
C LEU A 73 -0.34 19.48 12.74
N ALA A 74 0.64 18.57 12.90
CA ALA A 74 1.82 18.84 13.71
C ALA A 74 2.87 19.57 12.85
N GLU A 75 3.50 20.61 13.40
CA GLU A 75 4.64 21.30 12.76
C GLU A 75 5.97 20.63 13.07
N SER A 76 6.05 19.90 14.19
CA SER A 76 7.22 19.13 14.62
C SER A 76 6.86 18.10 15.66
N TRP A 77 7.76 17.16 15.90
CA TRP A 77 7.64 16.16 16.97
C TRP A 77 9.00 15.82 17.54
N GLU A 78 8.98 15.34 18.80
CA GLU A 78 10.12 14.81 19.51
C GLU A 78 9.77 13.42 20.01
N VAL A 79 10.75 12.52 20.10
CA VAL A 79 10.58 11.16 20.59
C VAL A 79 11.56 10.88 21.71
N SER A 80 11.09 10.22 22.76
CA SER A 80 11.97 9.77 23.85
C SER A 80 12.98 8.71 23.39
N PRO A 81 14.14 8.59 24.05
CA PRO A 81 15.16 7.61 23.67
C PRO A 81 14.68 6.15 23.68
N ASP A 82 13.65 5.84 24.49
CA ASP A 82 13.03 4.52 24.57
C ASP A 82 11.87 4.32 23.58
N LEU A 83 11.62 5.28 22.68
CA LEU A 83 10.57 5.28 21.65
C LEU A 83 9.14 5.11 22.16
N LYS A 84 8.90 5.38 23.44
CA LYS A 84 7.57 5.27 24.05
C LYS A 84 6.82 6.57 24.14
N GLU A 85 7.50 7.71 24.25
CA GLU A 85 6.86 9.01 24.36
C GLU A 85 7.09 9.83 23.09
N TRP A 86 6.01 10.22 22.43
CA TRP A 86 6.01 11.03 21.24
C TRP A 86 5.31 12.35 21.51
N THR A 87 6.06 13.46 21.50
CA THR A 87 5.53 14.79 21.76
C THR A 87 5.39 15.56 20.46
N PHE A 88 4.16 15.95 20.12
CA PHE A 88 3.83 16.70 18.91
C PHE A 88 3.49 18.14 19.23
N LYS A 89 4.05 19.08 18.46
CA LYS A 89 3.68 20.50 18.48
C LYS A 89 2.73 20.77 17.33
N LEU A 90 1.53 21.23 17.64
CA LEU A 90 0.48 21.50 16.64
C LEU A 90 0.68 22.87 16.01
N ARG A 91 0.29 22.96 14.73
CA ARG A 91 0.21 24.25 14.02
C ARG A 91 -0.89 25.11 14.66
N LYS A 92 -0.56 26.38 14.89
CA LYS A 92 -1.53 27.37 15.34
C LYS A 92 -2.35 27.90 14.17
N GLY A 93 -3.58 28.28 14.44
CA GLY A 93 -4.47 28.87 13.42
C GLY A 93 -5.16 27.87 12.52
N VAL A 94 -4.89 26.55 12.64
CA VAL A 94 -5.62 25.53 11.89
C VAL A 94 -7.04 25.44 12.45
N ARG A 95 -8.03 25.49 11.55
CA ARG A 95 -9.45 25.47 11.93
C ARG A 95 -10.17 24.31 11.30
N PHE A 96 -11.11 23.75 12.02
CA PHE A 96 -12.08 22.83 11.42
C PHE A 96 -12.97 23.56 10.39
N GLN A 97 -13.45 22.82 9.42
CA GLN A 97 -14.57 23.27 8.59
C GLN A 97 -15.79 23.56 9.46
N LYS A 98 -16.63 24.50 9.07
CA LYS A 98 -17.88 24.76 9.79
C LYS A 98 -18.79 23.55 9.72
N GLY A 99 -19.32 23.15 10.85
CA GLY A 99 -20.28 22.07 11.00
C GLY A 99 -21.60 22.54 11.59
N LYS A 100 -22.41 21.62 12.05
CA LYS A 100 -23.69 21.91 12.70
C LYS A 100 -23.51 22.24 14.19
N PHE A 101 -22.53 21.62 14.86
CA PHE A 101 -22.36 21.70 16.30
C PHE A 101 -21.14 22.54 16.73
N GLN A 102 -20.39 23.03 15.75
CA GLN A 102 -19.31 24.02 15.93
C GLN A 102 -19.18 24.90 14.66
N ASP A 103 -18.69 26.12 14.78
CA ASP A 103 -18.65 27.12 13.70
C ASP A 103 -17.26 27.32 13.08
N GLY A 104 -16.43 26.30 13.05
CA GLY A 104 -15.07 26.34 12.51
C GLY A 104 -14.05 26.81 13.55
N ARG A 105 -14.13 26.32 14.77
CA ARG A 105 -13.13 26.59 15.80
C ARG A 105 -11.75 26.05 15.47
N GLU A 106 -10.74 26.60 16.15
CA GLU A 106 -9.36 26.16 16.01
C GLU A 106 -9.13 24.77 16.61
N VAL A 107 -8.25 23.99 15.94
CA VAL A 107 -7.77 22.68 16.41
C VAL A 107 -6.84 22.88 17.60
N THR A 108 -6.97 22.04 18.61
CA THR A 108 -6.15 22.02 19.81
C THR A 108 -5.66 20.62 20.17
N ALA A 109 -4.79 20.53 21.16
CA ALA A 109 -4.29 19.24 21.67
C ALA A 109 -5.41 18.35 22.24
N GLU A 110 -6.49 18.95 22.75
CA GLU A 110 -7.67 18.21 23.22
C GLU A 110 -8.37 17.45 22.07
N ASP A 111 -8.35 18.00 20.85
CA ASP A 111 -8.93 17.32 19.69
C ASP A 111 -8.10 16.10 19.28
N VAL A 112 -6.79 16.19 19.40
CA VAL A 112 -5.91 15.04 19.18
C VAL A 112 -6.19 13.94 20.18
N LYS A 113 -6.24 14.29 21.47
CA LYS A 113 -6.57 13.36 22.55
C LYS A 113 -7.92 12.68 22.30
N TYR A 114 -8.95 13.45 22.05
CA TYR A 114 -10.29 12.93 21.75
C TYR A 114 -10.29 11.98 20.56
N SER A 115 -9.66 12.37 19.45
CA SER A 115 -9.64 11.59 18.21
C SER A 115 -8.94 10.25 18.39
N PHE A 116 -7.81 10.23 19.09
CA PHE A 116 -7.05 9.01 19.34
C PHE A 116 -7.78 8.09 20.33
N GLU A 117 -8.28 8.61 21.43
CA GLU A 117 -9.06 7.84 22.40
C GLU A 117 -10.32 7.25 21.77
N ARG A 118 -11.00 8.02 20.91
CA ARG A 118 -12.14 7.55 20.13
C ARG A 118 -11.72 6.42 19.17
N ALA A 119 -10.66 6.60 18.40
CA ALA A 119 -10.16 5.58 17.47
C ALA A 119 -9.73 4.29 18.21
N ILE A 120 -9.09 4.39 19.36
CA ILE A 120 -8.72 3.24 20.20
C ILE A 120 -9.96 2.47 20.66
N THR A 121 -11.02 3.21 21.02
CA THR A 121 -12.22 2.63 21.63
C THR A 121 -13.13 1.96 20.63
N ILE A 122 -13.34 2.57 19.45
CA ILE A 122 -14.39 2.12 18.53
C ILE A 122 -13.88 1.55 17.20
N SER A 123 -12.58 1.67 16.88
CA SER A 123 -12.07 1.21 15.59
C SER A 123 -12.11 -0.30 15.45
N PRO A 124 -12.81 -0.84 14.44
CA PRO A 124 -12.84 -2.28 14.19
C PRO A 124 -11.48 -2.83 13.73
N MET A 125 -10.58 -1.95 13.25
CA MET A 125 -9.23 -2.31 12.81
C MET A 125 -8.17 -2.15 13.91
N VAL A 126 -8.55 -1.65 15.09
CA VAL A 126 -7.66 -1.47 16.27
C VAL A 126 -6.34 -0.76 15.91
N ARG A 127 -6.42 0.28 15.06
CA ARG A 127 -5.24 0.91 14.42
C ARG A 127 -4.22 1.53 15.38
N LEU A 128 -4.69 2.09 16.49
CA LEU A 128 -3.83 2.72 17.50
C LEU A 128 -3.63 1.82 18.74
N TYR A 129 -3.64 0.50 18.57
CA TYR A 129 -3.54 -0.47 19.66
C TYR A 129 -2.25 -0.34 20.49
N MET A 130 -1.18 0.21 19.90
CA MET A 130 0.09 0.44 20.57
C MET A 130 0.05 1.63 21.54
N VAL A 131 -0.93 2.54 21.41
CA VAL A 131 -1.07 3.70 22.29
C VAL A 131 -1.61 3.24 23.64
N ASP A 132 -0.94 3.67 24.70
CA ASP A 132 -1.39 3.51 26.10
C ASP A 132 -2.35 4.62 26.45
N HIS A 133 -1.89 5.87 26.40
CA HIS A 133 -2.70 7.04 26.66
C HIS A 133 -2.17 8.30 25.94
N VAL A 134 -2.96 9.37 25.99
CA VAL A 134 -2.64 10.68 25.40
C VAL A 134 -2.71 11.76 26.46
N GLU A 135 -1.64 12.54 26.63
CA GLU A 135 -1.53 13.66 27.56
C GLU A 135 -1.58 14.99 26.79
N VAL A 136 -2.41 15.90 27.24
CA VAL A 136 -2.42 17.31 26.83
C VAL A 136 -1.47 18.11 27.70
N LEU A 137 -0.35 18.56 27.14
CA LEU A 137 0.64 19.33 27.88
C LEU A 137 0.29 20.84 27.91
N ASP A 138 -0.19 21.33 26.78
CA ASP A 138 -0.75 22.66 26.61
C ASP A 138 -1.70 22.71 25.43
N ARG A 139 -2.24 23.89 25.10
CA ARG A 139 -3.21 24.06 24.01
C ARG A 139 -2.77 23.51 22.68
N TYR A 140 -1.45 23.49 22.38
CA TYR A 140 -0.87 23.09 21.10
C TYR A 140 0.22 22.02 21.22
N THR A 141 0.36 21.43 22.40
CA THR A 141 1.35 20.37 22.64
C THR A 141 0.68 19.13 23.20
N VAL A 142 0.80 18.02 22.53
CA VAL A 142 0.24 16.73 22.93
C VAL A 142 1.36 15.68 22.99
N LYS A 143 1.33 14.85 24.05
CA LYS A 143 2.21 13.70 24.19
C LYS A 143 1.39 12.42 24.02
N VAL A 144 1.85 11.53 23.17
CA VAL A 144 1.30 10.17 22.99
C VAL A 144 2.27 9.19 23.63
N VAL A 145 1.79 8.44 24.60
CA VAL A 145 2.56 7.40 25.30
C VAL A 145 2.19 6.04 24.74
N LEU A 146 3.21 5.26 24.37
CA LEU A 146 3.05 3.92 23.81
C LEU A 146 3.28 2.84 24.88
N LYS A 147 2.59 1.71 24.75
CA LYS A 147 2.71 0.54 25.62
C LYS A 147 4.10 -0.09 25.54
N TYR A 148 4.74 0.00 24.38
CA TYR A 148 6.06 -0.56 24.06
C TYR A 148 6.79 0.31 23.03
N PRO A 149 8.13 0.22 22.89
CA PRO A 149 8.88 0.91 21.86
C PRO A 149 8.35 0.56 20.46
N TYR A 150 8.06 1.58 19.62
CA TYR A 150 7.51 1.33 18.30
C TYR A 150 7.88 2.45 17.31
N ALA A 151 8.98 2.27 16.57
CA ALA A 151 9.45 3.23 15.58
C ALA A 151 8.49 3.43 14.39
N PRO A 152 7.71 2.41 13.91
CA PRO A 152 6.74 2.62 12.84
C PRO A 152 5.54 3.50 13.22
N PHE A 153 5.48 4.05 14.44
CA PHE A 153 4.35 4.85 14.91
C PHE A 153 4.01 6.04 14.00
N LEU A 154 5.01 6.75 13.48
CA LEU A 154 4.75 7.83 12.51
C LEU A 154 4.07 7.33 11.23
N THR A 155 4.43 6.14 10.74
CA THR A 155 3.75 5.52 9.60
C THR A 155 2.28 5.27 9.91
N VAL A 156 1.97 4.74 11.09
CA VAL A 156 0.58 4.53 11.52
C VAL A 156 -0.18 5.86 11.60
N LEU A 157 0.46 6.93 12.06
CA LEU A 157 -0.16 8.25 12.13
C LEU A 157 -0.44 8.91 10.77
N THR A 158 0.08 8.38 9.66
CA THR A 158 -0.29 8.84 8.31
C THR A 158 -1.60 8.22 7.82
N ASP A 159 -2.11 7.20 8.51
CA ASP A 159 -3.38 6.57 8.19
C ASP A 159 -4.55 7.49 8.55
N VAL A 160 -5.54 7.61 7.66
CA VAL A 160 -6.70 8.47 7.90
C VAL A 160 -7.52 8.03 9.11
N GLY A 161 -7.35 6.81 9.61
CA GLY A 161 -7.92 6.36 10.88
C GLY A 161 -7.34 7.05 12.12
N ALA A 162 -6.20 7.73 11.97
CA ALA A 162 -5.61 8.59 12.98
C ALA A 162 -5.91 10.09 12.72
N ALA A 163 -6.90 10.40 11.88
CA ALA A 163 -7.28 11.78 11.57
C ALA A 163 -7.89 12.50 12.80
N ILE A 164 -7.68 13.82 12.81
CA ILE A 164 -8.19 14.66 13.88
C ILE A 164 -9.60 15.13 13.54
N VAL A 165 -10.55 14.87 14.43
CA VAL A 165 -11.98 15.17 14.26
C VAL A 165 -12.51 16.06 15.39
N PRO A 166 -13.48 16.95 15.12
CA PRO A 166 -14.09 17.77 16.14
C PRO A 166 -15.07 16.95 17.00
N LYS A 167 -14.84 16.94 18.30
CA LYS A 167 -15.66 16.20 19.27
C LYS A 167 -17.15 16.52 19.15
N GLU A 168 -17.49 17.79 19.00
CA GLU A 168 -18.85 18.27 18.95
C GLU A 168 -19.64 17.68 17.80
N GLU A 169 -19.00 17.53 16.62
CA GLU A 169 -19.64 16.94 15.45
C GLU A 169 -19.81 15.42 15.60
N CYS A 170 -18.78 14.74 16.11
CA CYS A 170 -18.85 13.30 16.35
C CYS A 170 -19.94 12.93 17.37
N GLU A 171 -20.02 13.63 18.48
CA GLU A 171 -21.00 13.38 19.55
C GLU A 171 -22.40 13.88 19.19
N GLY A 172 -22.48 14.98 18.43
CA GLY A 172 -23.75 15.54 17.98
C GLY A 172 -24.44 14.70 16.89
N TRP A 173 -23.68 14.22 15.93
CA TRP A 173 -24.20 13.37 14.85
C TRP A 173 -24.25 11.89 15.20
N LYS A 174 -23.38 11.41 16.09
CA LYS A 174 -23.26 9.99 16.48
C LYS A 174 -23.07 9.10 15.22
N ASP A 175 -23.92 8.08 15.05
CA ASP A 175 -23.87 7.16 13.90
C ASP A 175 -24.06 7.87 12.55
N GLN A 176 -24.61 9.08 12.53
CA GLN A 176 -24.77 9.86 11.31
C GLN A 176 -23.54 10.72 10.96
N PHE A 177 -22.50 10.74 11.78
CA PHE A 177 -21.27 11.49 11.47
C PHE A 177 -20.69 11.11 10.11
N THR A 178 -20.85 9.85 9.70
CA THR A 178 -20.47 9.35 8.37
C THR A 178 -21.12 10.12 7.20
N LEU A 179 -22.31 10.68 7.38
CA LEU A 179 -23.01 11.48 6.37
C LEU A 179 -22.72 12.97 6.47
N HIS A 180 -22.10 13.40 7.55
CA HIS A 180 -21.81 14.80 7.85
C HIS A 180 -20.34 15.00 8.27
N PRO A 181 -19.38 14.57 7.43
CA PRO A 181 -17.95 14.62 7.79
C PRO A 181 -17.49 16.07 7.89
N VAL A 182 -16.85 16.40 8.98
CA VAL A 182 -16.21 17.69 9.24
C VAL A 182 -14.79 17.46 9.68
N GLY A 183 -13.84 17.99 8.92
CA GLY A 183 -12.40 17.89 9.18
C GLY A 183 -11.70 19.22 9.01
N THR A 184 -10.38 19.17 8.84
CA THR A 184 -9.52 20.33 8.60
C THR A 184 -9.06 20.44 7.15
N GLY A 185 -9.41 19.45 6.34
CA GLY A 185 -8.85 19.21 5.02
C GLY A 185 -9.20 20.22 3.93
N PRO A 186 -8.53 20.09 2.78
CA PRO A 186 -8.62 21.03 1.67
C PRO A 186 -9.94 21.00 0.90
N PHE A 187 -10.78 20.00 1.11
CA PHE A 187 -12.10 19.87 0.47
C PHE A 187 -13.18 19.54 1.50
N LYS A 188 -14.43 19.91 1.18
CA LYS A 188 -15.65 19.62 1.95
C LYS A 188 -16.51 18.66 1.13
N MET A 189 -17.06 17.62 1.74
CA MET A 189 -18.08 16.79 1.10
C MET A 189 -19.39 17.58 0.99
N VAL A 190 -19.94 17.65 -0.22
CA VAL A 190 -21.21 18.35 -0.47
C VAL A 190 -22.32 17.42 -0.91
N GLU A 191 -21.97 16.25 -1.47
CA GLU A 191 -22.95 15.25 -1.88
C GLU A 191 -22.38 13.84 -1.78
N TRP A 192 -23.19 12.91 -1.34
CA TRP A 192 -22.94 11.47 -1.40
C TRP A 192 -24.21 10.74 -1.83
N VAL A 193 -24.21 10.28 -3.07
CA VAL A 193 -25.23 9.38 -3.62
C VAL A 193 -24.68 7.98 -3.64
N LYS A 194 -25.17 7.14 -2.73
CA LYS A 194 -24.70 5.76 -2.57
C LYS A 194 -24.75 5.00 -3.90
N ASP A 195 -23.71 4.20 -4.16
CA ASP A 195 -23.53 3.38 -5.37
C ASP A 195 -23.47 4.19 -6.69
N SER A 196 -23.36 5.51 -6.63
CA SER A 196 -23.29 6.41 -7.78
C SER A 196 -22.07 7.31 -7.74
N HIS A 197 -22.06 8.29 -6.82
CA HIS A 197 -20.97 9.28 -6.80
C HIS A 197 -20.86 9.99 -5.47
N MET A 198 -19.71 10.66 -5.28
CA MET A 198 -19.49 11.66 -4.23
C MET A 198 -18.93 12.92 -4.83
N VAL A 199 -19.34 14.08 -4.29
CA VAL A 199 -18.86 15.38 -4.71
C VAL A 199 -18.19 16.08 -3.54
N PHE A 200 -17.00 16.60 -3.80
CA PHE A 200 -16.24 17.43 -2.86
C PHE A 200 -15.98 18.78 -3.49
N GLU A 201 -16.15 19.85 -2.73
CA GLU A 201 -15.80 21.21 -3.12
C GLU A 201 -14.60 21.71 -2.32
N ARG A 202 -13.79 22.57 -2.96
CA ARG A 202 -12.65 23.18 -2.28
C ARG A 202 -13.07 23.93 -1.02
N ASN A 203 -12.36 23.72 0.05
CA ASN A 203 -12.45 24.52 1.25
C ASN A 203 -11.72 25.86 1.03
N GLU A 204 -12.46 26.93 0.78
CA GLU A 204 -11.85 28.26 0.52
C GLU A 204 -11.17 28.84 1.78
N ASP A 205 -11.51 28.33 2.98
CA ASP A 205 -10.91 28.73 4.26
C ASP A 205 -9.78 27.77 4.67
N TYR A 206 -9.26 26.95 3.74
CA TYR A 206 -8.22 25.99 4.03
C TYR A 206 -6.94 26.69 4.51
N TRP A 207 -6.35 26.18 5.59
CA TRP A 207 -5.18 26.76 6.25
C TRP A 207 -3.86 26.58 5.47
N GLY A 208 -3.78 25.59 4.57
CA GLY A 208 -2.60 25.29 3.78
C GLY A 208 -2.59 25.99 2.40
N GLU A 209 -1.77 25.51 1.49
CA GLU A 209 -1.77 26.00 0.10
C GLU A 209 -3.14 25.78 -0.54
N ARG A 210 -3.66 26.75 -1.24
CA ARG A 210 -4.94 26.64 -1.91
C ARG A 210 -4.91 25.56 -3.01
N PRO A 211 -5.81 24.55 -2.99
CA PRO A 211 -5.91 23.57 -4.07
C PRO A 211 -6.26 24.21 -5.40
N TYR A 212 -5.68 23.75 -6.50
CA TYR A 212 -6.06 24.18 -7.85
C TYR A 212 -7.44 23.65 -8.23
N LEU A 213 -7.80 22.45 -7.79
CA LEU A 213 -9.12 21.88 -8.05
C LEU A 213 -10.19 22.67 -7.29
N LYS A 214 -11.25 23.07 -8.00
CA LYS A 214 -12.46 23.63 -7.41
C LYS A 214 -13.38 22.52 -6.88
N GLN A 215 -13.42 21.38 -7.60
CA GLN A 215 -14.33 20.28 -7.30
C GLN A 215 -13.68 18.94 -7.67
N ILE A 216 -13.96 17.91 -6.85
CA ILE A 216 -13.61 16.52 -7.09
C ILE A 216 -14.91 15.72 -7.14
N ILE A 217 -15.09 14.92 -8.20
CA ILE A 217 -16.25 14.04 -8.36
C ILE A 217 -15.74 12.61 -8.43
N TYR A 218 -16.03 11.80 -7.42
CA TYR A 218 -15.81 10.35 -7.48
C TYR A 218 -17.03 9.68 -8.10
N LYS A 219 -16.82 8.91 -9.17
CA LYS A 219 -17.84 8.08 -9.81
C LYS A 219 -17.56 6.60 -9.49
N PHE A 220 -18.57 5.89 -8.98
CA PHE A 220 -18.43 4.49 -8.62
C PHE A 220 -18.94 3.61 -9.76
N ILE A 221 -17.99 2.88 -10.38
CA ILE A 221 -18.22 2.02 -11.54
C ILE A 221 -17.58 0.65 -11.23
N PRO A 222 -18.35 -0.30 -10.66
CA PRO A 222 -17.78 -1.55 -10.15
C PRO A 222 -17.11 -2.43 -11.20
N ASP A 223 -17.59 -2.41 -12.45
CA ASP A 223 -16.94 -3.15 -13.54
C ASP A 223 -15.73 -2.38 -14.05
N LYS A 224 -14.54 -2.97 -13.89
CA LYS A 224 -13.27 -2.36 -14.28
C LYS A 224 -13.13 -2.16 -15.80
N SER A 225 -13.79 -2.98 -16.61
CA SER A 225 -13.79 -2.80 -18.06
C SER A 225 -14.65 -1.60 -18.47
N VAL A 226 -15.81 -1.44 -17.80
CA VAL A 226 -16.67 -0.24 -17.99
C VAL A 226 -15.93 1.00 -17.47
N LEU A 227 -15.22 0.90 -16.36
CA LEU A 227 -14.41 1.99 -15.82
C LEU A 227 -13.30 2.42 -16.82
N THR A 228 -12.63 1.46 -17.47
CA THR A 228 -11.68 1.76 -18.55
C THR A 228 -12.36 2.49 -19.71
N MET A 229 -13.56 2.08 -20.09
CA MET A 229 -14.32 2.74 -21.18
C MET A 229 -14.75 4.17 -20.80
N ALA A 230 -15.14 4.41 -19.53
CA ALA A 230 -15.43 5.74 -19.01
C ALA A 230 -14.22 6.69 -19.09
N LEU A 231 -13.00 6.17 -18.83
CA LEU A 231 -11.78 6.95 -19.04
C LEU A 231 -11.54 7.26 -20.54
N LEU A 232 -11.67 6.24 -21.39
CA LEU A 232 -11.44 6.41 -22.83
C LEU A 232 -12.43 7.39 -23.49
N SER A 233 -13.66 7.47 -23.00
CA SER A 233 -14.68 8.43 -23.44
C SER A 233 -14.52 9.83 -22.82
N GLY A 234 -13.69 9.99 -21.79
CA GLY A 234 -13.54 11.24 -21.05
C GLY A 234 -14.64 11.49 -20.01
N GLU A 235 -15.41 10.47 -19.65
CA GLU A 235 -16.40 10.55 -18.57
C GLU A 235 -15.73 10.64 -17.20
N VAL A 236 -14.54 10.03 -17.05
CA VAL A 236 -13.66 10.19 -15.91
C VAL A 236 -12.25 10.61 -16.37
N ASP A 237 -11.50 11.26 -15.50
CA ASP A 237 -10.18 11.81 -15.78
C ASP A 237 -9.05 10.94 -15.24
N ILE A 238 -9.31 10.21 -14.15
CA ILE A 238 -8.41 9.21 -13.53
C ILE A 238 -9.23 7.98 -13.15
N THR A 239 -8.64 6.79 -13.35
CA THR A 239 -9.19 5.54 -12.81
C THR A 239 -8.31 4.99 -11.70
N SER A 240 -8.89 4.30 -10.74
CA SER A 240 -8.18 3.59 -9.70
C SER A 240 -7.40 2.40 -10.30
N ASP A 241 -7.76 1.27 -10.43
CA ASP A 241 -6.98 0.10 -10.87
C ASP A 241 -7.31 -0.29 -12.32
N VAL A 242 -6.31 -0.34 -13.19
CA VAL A 242 -6.44 -0.74 -14.61
C VAL A 242 -6.14 -2.22 -14.75
N LEU A 243 -7.02 -2.95 -15.45
CA LEU A 243 -6.79 -4.36 -15.76
C LEU A 243 -5.62 -4.53 -16.73
N ASP A 244 -4.80 -5.57 -16.53
CA ASP A 244 -3.67 -5.86 -17.39
C ASP A 244 -4.07 -5.95 -18.88
N GLN A 245 -5.18 -6.60 -19.18
CA GLN A 245 -5.73 -6.74 -20.53
C GLN A 245 -6.14 -5.42 -21.21
N ASP A 246 -6.35 -4.35 -20.43
CA ASP A 246 -6.78 -3.06 -20.97
C ASP A 246 -5.61 -2.10 -21.28
N ILE A 247 -4.39 -2.42 -20.83
CA ILE A 247 -3.20 -1.63 -21.10
C ILE A 247 -2.99 -1.31 -22.60
N PRO A 248 -3.15 -2.27 -23.53
CA PRO A 248 -3.02 -1.96 -24.96
C PRO A 248 -4.03 -0.92 -25.45
N LYS A 249 -5.28 -0.94 -24.94
CA LYS A 249 -6.32 0.03 -25.30
C LYS A 249 -5.95 1.45 -24.84
N LEU A 250 -5.44 1.59 -23.60
CA LEU A 250 -4.98 2.88 -23.08
C LEU A 250 -3.82 3.41 -23.89
N ASN A 251 -2.82 2.57 -24.19
CA ASN A 251 -1.64 2.96 -24.95
C ASN A 251 -1.95 3.37 -26.40
N ALA A 252 -3.02 2.83 -26.99
CA ALA A 252 -3.48 3.21 -28.33
C ALA A 252 -4.26 4.54 -28.36
N ASN A 253 -4.73 5.05 -27.24
CA ASN A 253 -5.52 6.28 -27.17
C ASN A 253 -4.62 7.53 -27.02
N PRO A 254 -4.76 8.56 -27.89
CA PRO A 254 -3.93 9.75 -27.82
C PRO A 254 -4.16 10.62 -26.59
N ASN A 255 -5.35 10.54 -25.96
CA ASN A 255 -5.79 11.45 -24.89
C ASN A 255 -5.57 10.89 -23.48
N VAL A 256 -5.25 9.61 -23.36
CA VAL A 256 -5.03 8.95 -22.06
C VAL A 256 -3.68 8.27 -22.00
N GLN A 257 -3.25 7.91 -20.82
CA GLN A 257 -2.03 7.13 -20.56
C GLN A 257 -2.23 6.21 -19.38
N ALA A 258 -1.54 5.08 -19.39
CA ALA A 258 -1.36 4.26 -18.22
C ALA A 258 -0.13 4.77 -17.44
N MET A 259 -0.32 5.16 -16.19
CA MET A 259 0.76 5.55 -15.28
C MET A 259 0.94 4.44 -14.25
N ALA A 260 2.16 3.94 -14.10
CA ALA A 260 2.44 2.81 -13.22
C ALA A 260 3.54 3.13 -12.22
N VAL A 261 3.42 2.57 -11.01
CA VAL A 261 4.44 2.60 -9.96
C VAL A 261 4.47 1.24 -9.26
N GLY A 262 5.63 0.87 -8.68
CA GLY A 262 5.73 -0.32 -7.85
C GLY A 262 4.82 -0.23 -6.62
N GLY A 263 3.97 -1.23 -6.40
CA GLY A 263 3.01 -1.23 -5.30
C GLY A 263 3.62 -1.67 -3.97
N CYS A 264 2.98 -1.29 -2.87
CA CYS A 264 3.25 -1.81 -1.52
C CYS A 264 2.57 -3.17 -1.35
N ASN A 265 2.89 -4.12 -2.20
CA ASN A 265 2.30 -5.47 -2.18
C ASN A 265 3.31 -6.54 -2.59
N VAL A 266 3.12 -7.74 -2.07
CA VAL A 266 3.88 -8.92 -2.46
C VAL A 266 3.00 -10.15 -2.39
N TYR A 267 3.14 -11.04 -3.37
CA TYR A 267 2.47 -12.33 -3.45
C TYR A 267 3.51 -13.44 -3.43
N ALA A 268 3.26 -14.50 -2.67
CA ALA A 268 4.23 -15.56 -2.48
C ALA A 268 3.59 -16.92 -2.20
N VAL A 269 4.39 -17.98 -2.31
CA VAL A 269 4.11 -19.29 -1.73
C VAL A 269 4.87 -19.41 -0.42
N TYR A 270 4.15 -19.71 0.65
CA TYR A 270 4.71 -20.04 1.95
C TYR A 270 4.76 -21.54 2.12
N MET A 271 5.87 -22.08 2.64
CA MET A 271 6.06 -23.50 2.89
C MET A 271 6.02 -23.80 4.38
N ASN A 272 5.55 -24.99 4.72
CA ASN A 272 5.54 -25.45 6.10
C ASN A 272 6.98 -25.74 6.56
N SER A 273 7.40 -25.13 7.67
CA SER A 273 8.70 -25.35 8.27
C SER A 273 8.70 -26.39 9.40
N MET A 274 7.51 -26.81 9.82
CA MET A 274 7.33 -27.67 11.00
C MET A 274 7.02 -29.12 10.63
N LYS A 275 6.39 -29.37 9.47
CA LYS A 275 6.01 -30.70 9.01
C LYS A 275 6.04 -30.84 7.51
N GLY A 276 5.98 -32.07 7.01
CA GLY A 276 5.93 -32.39 5.60
C GLY A 276 7.29 -32.32 4.88
N PRO A 277 7.27 -32.46 3.56
CA PRO A 277 8.51 -32.59 2.78
C PRO A 277 9.34 -31.30 2.78
N THR A 278 8.74 -30.15 3.00
CA THR A 278 9.38 -28.83 2.96
C THR A 278 10.18 -28.52 4.25
N THR A 279 10.23 -29.41 5.24
CA THR A 279 11.17 -29.34 6.37
C THR A 279 12.62 -29.58 5.91
N ASP A 280 12.83 -30.34 4.81
CA ASP A 280 14.15 -30.55 4.22
C ASP A 280 14.52 -29.38 3.31
N LYS A 281 15.62 -28.70 3.60
CA LYS A 281 16.11 -27.56 2.79
C LYS A 281 16.37 -27.91 1.34
N ARG A 282 16.80 -29.16 1.05
CA ARG A 282 17.04 -29.65 -0.33
C ARG A 282 15.74 -29.69 -1.13
N VAL A 283 14.64 -30.09 -0.49
CA VAL A 283 13.29 -30.07 -1.11
C VAL A 283 12.83 -28.65 -1.38
N ARG A 284 13.04 -27.72 -0.43
CA ARG A 284 12.73 -26.29 -0.65
C ARG A 284 13.57 -25.71 -1.79
N GLU A 285 14.88 -26.00 -1.82
CA GLU A 285 15.74 -25.53 -2.91
C GLU A 285 15.31 -26.11 -4.27
N ALA A 286 14.94 -27.39 -4.32
CA ALA A 286 14.41 -28.01 -5.52
C ALA A 286 13.10 -27.34 -5.98
N PHE A 287 12.22 -26.96 -5.07
CA PHE A 287 11.01 -26.19 -5.37
C PHE A 287 11.36 -24.85 -6.03
N PHE A 288 12.30 -24.08 -5.48
CA PHE A 288 12.74 -22.82 -6.06
C PHE A 288 13.35 -23.00 -7.46
N ARG A 289 14.25 -23.98 -7.62
CA ARG A 289 14.94 -24.22 -8.89
C ARG A 289 14.05 -24.84 -9.96
N GLY A 290 12.94 -25.44 -9.59
CA GLY A 290 11.96 -26.02 -10.51
C GLY A 290 11.02 -24.99 -11.15
N ILE A 291 11.02 -23.72 -10.71
CA ILE A 291 10.07 -22.71 -11.14
C ILE A 291 10.79 -21.57 -11.87
N ASP A 292 10.41 -21.34 -13.13
CA ASP A 292 10.77 -20.13 -13.90
C ASP A 292 9.80 -19.01 -13.53
N ILE A 293 10.20 -18.18 -12.58
CA ILE A 293 9.36 -17.10 -12.04
C ILE A 293 9.08 -16.00 -13.08
N GLU A 294 10.06 -15.69 -13.94
CA GLU A 294 9.89 -14.68 -14.98
C GLU A 294 8.84 -15.14 -16.01
N GLN A 295 8.91 -16.40 -16.43
CA GLN A 295 7.91 -16.97 -17.33
C GLN A 295 6.53 -17.04 -16.68
N LEU A 296 6.44 -17.42 -15.39
CA LEU A 296 5.19 -17.48 -14.65
C LEU A 296 4.51 -16.11 -14.62
N VAL A 297 5.25 -15.08 -14.24
CA VAL A 297 4.72 -13.70 -14.13
C VAL A 297 4.28 -13.18 -15.50
N LYS A 298 5.06 -13.42 -16.55
CA LYS A 298 4.71 -13.05 -17.92
C LYS A 298 3.42 -13.72 -18.42
N VAL A 299 3.13 -14.94 -18.00
CA VAL A 299 1.87 -15.65 -18.33
C VAL A 299 0.68 -15.08 -17.57
N ILE A 300 0.88 -14.61 -16.33
CA ILE A 300 -0.19 -14.03 -15.51
C ILE A 300 -0.46 -12.58 -15.91
N PHE A 301 0.58 -11.80 -16.15
CA PHE A 301 0.55 -10.36 -16.45
C PHE A 301 1.24 -10.07 -17.80
N PRO A 302 0.65 -10.50 -18.94
CA PRO A 302 1.28 -10.38 -20.25
C PRO A 302 1.53 -8.93 -20.71
N ASN A 303 0.83 -7.96 -20.15
CA ASN A 303 0.98 -6.54 -20.47
C ASN A 303 1.75 -5.74 -19.40
N GLY A 304 2.39 -6.45 -18.46
CA GLY A 304 3.39 -5.87 -17.57
C GLY A 304 2.84 -5.17 -16.31
N THR A 305 1.60 -5.47 -15.88
CA THR A 305 1.06 -4.94 -14.61
C THR A 305 1.54 -5.72 -13.36
N GLY A 306 2.37 -6.73 -13.54
CA GLY A 306 3.06 -7.45 -12.48
C GLY A 306 4.52 -7.69 -12.84
N ILE A 307 5.38 -7.68 -11.85
CA ILE A 307 6.82 -7.94 -11.98
C ILE A 307 7.23 -9.10 -11.07
N ALA A 308 8.20 -9.90 -11.49
CA ALA A 308 8.71 -10.99 -10.67
C ALA A 308 9.25 -10.48 -9.34
N ALA A 309 8.84 -11.10 -8.24
CA ALA A 309 9.36 -10.79 -6.92
C ALA A 309 10.55 -11.70 -6.57
N TYR A 310 11.54 -11.14 -5.89
CA TYR A 310 12.73 -11.86 -5.44
C TYR A 310 12.95 -11.78 -3.93
N GLY A 311 12.07 -11.07 -3.24
CA GLY A 311 12.08 -10.91 -1.78
C GLY A 311 10.74 -10.42 -1.26
N PRO A 312 10.55 -10.39 0.07
CA PRO A 312 9.30 -9.96 0.69
C PRO A 312 9.08 -8.44 0.69
N ILE A 313 10.13 -7.62 0.61
CA ILE A 313 10.00 -6.15 0.66
C ILE A 313 9.64 -5.64 -0.75
N PRO A 314 8.43 -5.05 -0.94
CA PRO A 314 7.96 -4.64 -2.25
C PRO A 314 8.58 -3.32 -2.74
N PRO A 315 8.53 -3.06 -4.07
CA PRO A 315 9.09 -1.83 -4.66
C PRO A 315 8.48 -0.52 -4.13
N GLY A 316 7.27 -0.57 -3.59
CA GLY A 316 6.63 0.59 -2.95
C GLY A 316 7.15 0.90 -1.54
N SER A 317 7.93 0.00 -0.94
CA SER A 317 8.57 0.24 0.35
C SER A 317 9.83 1.09 0.20
N TRP A 318 10.06 2.00 1.16
CA TRP A 318 11.29 2.80 1.19
C TRP A 318 12.55 1.97 1.45
N ALA A 319 12.42 0.75 1.99
CA ALA A 319 13.53 -0.18 2.20
C ALA A 319 13.75 -1.17 1.05
N TYR A 320 12.99 -1.08 -0.05
CA TYR A 320 13.15 -1.99 -1.19
C TYR A 320 14.60 -2.19 -1.60
N ASN A 321 14.99 -3.46 -1.77
CA ASN A 321 16.34 -3.83 -2.15
C ASN A 321 16.38 -4.26 -3.63
N PRO A 322 16.89 -3.41 -4.55
CA PRO A 322 16.97 -3.77 -5.97
C PRO A 322 17.93 -4.93 -6.24
N ASN A 323 18.83 -5.24 -5.28
CA ASN A 323 19.81 -6.31 -5.40
C ASN A 323 19.35 -7.64 -4.79
N VAL A 324 18.11 -7.73 -4.26
CA VAL A 324 17.59 -8.95 -3.62
C VAL A 324 17.61 -10.16 -4.56
N LYS A 325 17.56 -9.95 -5.86
CA LYS A 325 17.68 -11.01 -6.89
C LYS A 325 18.98 -11.81 -6.76
N SER A 326 20.06 -11.21 -6.22
CA SER A 326 21.33 -11.91 -6.01
C SER A 326 21.25 -13.02 -4.95
N PHE A 327 20.23 -13.00 -4.07
CA PHE A 327 19.98 -14.03 -3.07
C PHE A 327 19.02 -15.11 -3.57
N TYR A 328 18.44 -14.94 -4.74
CA TYR A 328 17.55 -15.92 -5.35
C TYR A 328 18.35 -17.05 -6.02
N THR A 329 17.95 -18.31 -5.77
CA THR A 329 18.71 -19.49 -6.25
C THR A 329 18.67 -19.69 -7.79
N GLY A 330 17.72 -19.06 -8.48
CA GLY A 330 17.54 -19.15 -9.92
C GLY A 330 16.87 -20.45 -10.40
N TYR A 331 16.35 -20.43 -11.63
CA TYR A 331 15.72 -21.58 -12.29
C TYR A 331 16.79 -22.53 -12.81
N ASP A 332 16.76 -23.77 -12.33
CA ASP A 332 17.65 -24.86 -12.73
C ASP A 332 16.97 -26.23 -12.48
N PRO A 333 16.14 -26.70 -13.42
CA PRO A 333 15.38 -27.95 -13.24
C PRO A 333 16.24 -29.20 -13.09
N GLU A 334 17.45 -29.23 -13.64
CA GLU A 334 18.33 -30.39 -13.48
C GLU A 334 18.92 -30.43 -12.07
N LYS A 335 19.32 -29.28 -11.53
CA LYS A 335 19.73 -29.20 -10.13
C LYS A 335 18.57 -29.53 -9.18
N ALA A 336 17.33 -29.14 -9.49
CA ALA A 336 16.14 -29.51 -8.74
C ALA A 336 15.97 -31.03 -8.64
N LYS A 337 16.09 -31.77 -9.76
CA LYS A 337 16.03 -33.25 -9.78
C LYS A 337 17.15 -33.87 -8.94
N GLN A 338 18.37 -33.34 -9.05
CA GLN A 338 19.51 -33.81 -8.26
C GLN A 338 19.25 -33.65 -6.75
N LEU A 339 18.76 -32.49 -6.32
CA LEU A 339 18.45 -32.21 -4.90
C LEU A 339 17.36 -33.14 -4.36
N LEU A 340 16.32 -33.42 -5.15
CA LEU A 340 15.30 -34.39 -4.75
C LEU A 340 15.85 -35.81 -4.60
N LYS A 341 16.75 -36.23 -5.50
CA LYS A 341 17.44 -37.51 -5.37
C LYS A 341 18.29 -37.57 -4.08
N GLU A 342 19.07 -36.53 -3.78
CA GLU A 342 19.86 -36.40 -2.56
C GLU A 342 18.97 -36.38 -1.31
N ALA A 343 17.75 -35.86 -1.38
CA ALA A 343 16.75 -35.85 -0.33
C ALA A 343 16.01 -37.19 -0.13
N GLY A 344 16.31 -38.22 -0.96
CA GLY A 344 15.72 -39.55 -0.84
C GLY A 344 14.48 -39.79 -1.70
N TYR A 345 14.19 -38.92 -2.67
CA TYR A 345 13.05 -39.01 -3.60
C TYR A 345 13.45 -39.59 -4.99
N ASP A 346 14.53 -40.39 -5.06
CA ASP A 346 14.95 -41.04 -6.32
C ASP A 346 13.83 -41.97 -6.83
N GLY A 347 13.24 -41.63 -7.97
CA GLY A 347 12.14 -42.39 -8.57
C GLY A 347 10.79 -42.30 -7.84
N LYS A 348 10.67 -41.51 -6.80
CA LYS A 348 9.42 -41.26 -6.07
C LYS A 348 9.06 -39.76 -6.09
N PRO A 349 7.80 -39.36 -6.36
CA PRO A 349 7.43 -37.96 -6.32
C PRO A 349 7.37 -37.40 -4.91
N VAL A 350 7.73 -36.13 -4.76
CA VAL A 350 7.42 -35.33 -3.55
C VAL A 350 5.95 -34.96 -3.61
N LYS A 351 5.12 -35.52 -2.76
CA LYS A 351 3.70 -35.22 -2.67
C LYS A 351 3.46 -34.05 -1.72
N MET A 352 2.71 -33.06 -2.16
CA MET A 352 2.31 -31.93 -1.34
C MET A 352 1.07 -31.23 -1.88
N THR A 353 0.39 -30.50 -1.01
CA THR A 353 -0.77 -29.69 -1.36
C THR A 353 -0.42 -28.22 -1.31
N ILE A 354 -0.80 -27.45 -2.35
CA ILE A 354 -0.75 -25.98 -2.33
C ILE A 354 -2.16 -25.45 -2.20
N TYR A 355 -2.44 -24.78 -1.09
CA TYR A 355 -3.69 -24.10 -0.86
C TYR A 355 -3.64 -22.67 -1.43
N THR A 356 -4.75 -22.24 -2.04
CA THR A 356 -4.92 -20.89 -2.55
C THR A 356 -6.30 -20.36 -2.19
N PRO A 357 -6.48 -19.08 -1.85
CA PRO A 357 -7.82 -18.53 -1.76
C PRO A 357 -8.46 -18.43 -3.15
N GLU A 358 -9.78 -18.18 -3.20
CA GLU A 358 -10.53 -17.94 -4.44
C GLU A 358 -10.10 -16.61 -5.09
N ASP A 359 -8.91 -16.60 -5.68
CA ASP A 359 -8.32 -15.50 -6.44
C ASP A 359 -7.82 -16.03 -7.78
N PRO A 360 -8.30 -15.52 -8.92
CA PRO A 360 -7.98 -16.06 -10.23
C PRO A 360 -6.49 -16.11 -10.55
N ASN A 361 -5.73 -15.06 -10.18
CA ASN A 361 -4.30 -14.99 -10.47
C ASN A 361 -3.50 -15.96 -9.60
N ARG A 362 -3.82 -16.05 -8.29
CA ARG A 362 -3.16 -17.00 -7.38
C ARG A 362 -3.46 -18.45 -7.75
N ARG A 363 -4.72 -18.75 -8.11
CA ARG A 363 -5.09 -20.07 -8.61
C ARG A 363 -4.36 -20.44 -9.91
N LYS A 364 -4.31 -19.51 -10.86
CA LYS A 364 -3.56 -19.69 -12.13
C LYS A 364 -2.07 -19.93 -11.84
N ALA A 365 -1.48 -19.17 -10.91
CA ALA A 365 -0.09 -19.36 -10.51
C ALA A 365 0.14 -20.76 -9.92
N ALA A 366 -0.69 -21.20 -9.00
CA ALA A 366 -0.57 -22.53 -8.38
C ALA A 366 -0.62 -23.67 -9.41
N VAL A 367 -1.50 -23.56 -10.42
CA VAL A 367 -1.60 -24.54 -11.53
C VAL A 367 -0.35 -24.50 -12.42
N ILE A 368 0.19 -23.31 -12.72
CA ILE A 368 1.45 -23.19 -13.48
C ILE A 368 2.61 -23.81 -12.70
N ILE A 369 2.72 -23.51 -11.40
CA ILE A 369 3.71 -24.07 -10.46
C ILE A 369 3.59 -25.62 -10.45
N GLN A 370 2.39 -26.16 -10.30
CA GLN A 370 2.13 -27.60 -10.36
C GLN A 370 2.68 -28.19 -11.66
N SER A 371 2.41 -27.56 -12.81
CA SER A 371 2.89 -28.04 -14.12
C SER A 371 4.41 -27.98 -14.26
N MET A 372 5.06 -26.92 -13.76
CA MET A 372 6.52 -26.79 -13.80
C MET A 372 7.18 -27.82 -12.88
N LEU A 373 6.72 -27.94 -11.65
CA LEU A 373 7.31 -28.82 -10.64
C LEU A 373 7.08 -30.31 -10.91
N LYS A 374 6.00 -30.66 -11.62
CA LYS A 374 5.80 -32.03 -12.12
C LYS A 374 6.99 -32.55 -12.96
N LYS A 375 7.62 -31.66 -13.74
CA LYS A 375 8.77 -32.01 -14.61
C LYS A 375 10.05 -32.33 -13.82
N VAL A 376 10.12 -31.91 -12.57
CA VAL A 376 11.31 -32.12 -11.73
C VAL A 376 11.09 -33.14 -10.60
N GLY A 377 9.88 -33.71 -10.46
CA GLY A 377 9.61 -34.80 -9.52
C GLY A 377 8.65 -34.44 -8.36
N PHE A 378 7.91 -33.36 -8.43
CA PHE A 378 6.82 -33.10 -7.49
C PHE A 378 5.47 -33.59 -8.01
N GLU A 379 4.63 -34.05 -7.11
CA GLU A 379 3.20 -34.35 -7.33
C GLU A 379 2.41 -33.40 -6.44
N ILE A 380 1.93 -32.31 -7.03
CA ILE A 380 1.27 -31.22 -6.29
C ILE A 380 -0.24 -31.32 -6.52
N GLU A 381 -1.02 -31.28 -5.44
CA GLU A 381 -2.46 -31.01 -5.46
C GLU A 381 -2.69 -29.52 -5.23
N VAL A 382 -3.54 -28.88 -6.03
CA VAL A 382 -3.94 -27.49 -5.85
C VAL A 382 -5.37 -27.44 -5.30
N GLN A 383 -5.55 -26.86 -4.12
CA GLN A 383 -6.86 -26.68 -3.50
C GLN A 383 -7.20 -25.19 -3.36
N SER A 384 -8.30 -24.78 -3.99
CA SER A 384 -8.83 -23.40 -3.87
C SER A 384 -9.94 -23.39 -2.82
N LEU A 385 -9.81 -22.51 -1.82
CA LEU A 385 -10.72 -22.43 -0.68
C LEU A 385 -11.30 -21.02 -0.55
N GLU A 386 -12.54 -20.96 -0.07
CA GLU A 386 -13.12 -19.71 0.43
C GLU A 386 -12.23 -19.13 1.55
N TRP A 387 -12.23 -17.79 1.72
CA TRP A 387 -11.29 -17.09 2.59
C TRP A 387 -11.27 -17.57 4.04
N GLY A 388 -12.44 -17.81 4.65
CA GLY A 388 -12.55 -18.31 6.03
C GLY A 388 -11.93 -19.69 6.20
N SER A 389 -12.21 -20.62 5.27
CA SER A 389 -11.64 -21.96 5.23
C SER A 389 -10.12 -21.92 4.95
N PHE A 390 -9.70 -21.06 4.04
CA PHE A 390 -8.30 -20.84 3.72
C PHE A 390 -7.51 -20.38 4.96
N THR A 391 -7.97 -19.34 5.65
CA THR A 391 -7.29 -18.83 6.84
C THR A 391 -7.28 -19.83 8.01
N ALA A 392 -8.34 -20.64 8.14
CA ALA A 392 -8.40 -21.69 9.16
C ALA A 392 -7.33 -22.78 8.95
N VAL A 393 -7.09 -23.19 7.70
CA VAL A 393 -6.05 -24.18 7.35
C VAL A 393 -4.65 -23.60 7.51
N THR A 394 -4.43 -22.40 7.01
CA THR A 394 -3.10 -21.78 7.00
C THR A 394 -2.65 -21.35 8.40
N SER A 395 -3.54 -20.88 9.26
CA SER A 395 -3.22 -20.50 10.65
C SER A 395 -2.86 -21.67 11.55
N LYS A 396 -3.32 -22.87 11.23
CA LYS A 396 -3.01 -24.09 12.02
C LYS A 396 -1.75 -24.81 11.58
N ALA A 397 -1.02 -24.29 10.59
CA ALA A 397 0.09 -24.95 9.92
C ALA A 397 -0.29 -26.35 9.37
N ASP A 398 -1.52 -26.52 8.92
CA ASP A 398 -2.01 -27.78 8.33
C ASP A 398 -1.73 -27.86 6.83
N ALA A 399 -1.46 -26.75 6.17
CA ALA A 399 -1.04 -26.71 4.78
C ALA A 399 0.43 -27.10 4.62
N ASP A 400 0.78 -27.89 3.58
CA ASP A 400 2.16 -28.10 3.17
C ASP A 400 2.75 -26.83 2.59
N ALA A 401 1.96 -26.14 1.76
CA ALA A 401 2.25 -24.82 1.23
C ALA A 401 0.95 -24.06 0.92
N TYR A 402 1.02 -22.73 0.86
CA TYR A 402 -0.11 -21.90 0.51
C TYR A 402 0.32 -20.60 -0.17
N THR A 403 -0.54 -20.08 -1.05
CA THR A 403 -0.30 -18.78 -1.69
C THR A 403 -1.03 -17.69 -0.93
N ILE A 404 -0.34 -16.60 -0.62
CA ILE A 404 -0.95 -15.42 -0.02
C ILE A 404 -0.37 -14.13 -0.61
N GLY A 405 -1.13 -13.06 -0.57
CA GLY A 405 -0.69 -11.73 -0.91
C GLY A 405 -0.82 -10.79 0.27
N TRP A 406 0.12 -9.88 0.39
CA TRP A 406 0.15 -8.83 1.38
C TRP A 406 0.17 -7.47 0.71
N THR A 407 -0.66 -6.56 1.20
CA THR A 407 -0.69 -5.16 0.80
C THR A 407 -0.77 -4.34 2.08
N TRP A 408 0.23 -3.49 2.32
CA TRP A 408 0.36 -2.72 3.54
C TRP A 408 0.93 -1.31 3.28
N TYR A 409 1.29 -0.63 4.37
CA TYR A 409 2.02 0.62 4.35
C TYR A 409 3.42 0.45 3.75
N PRO A 410 4.08 1.53 3.31
CA PRO A 410 5.43 1.45 2.71
C PRO A 410 6.54 1.09 3.70
N ASP A 411 6.28 1.08 5.00
CA ASP A 411 7.25 0.67 6.02
C ASP A 411 7.52 -0.85 5.92
N PRO A 412 8.79 -1.29 5.80
CA PRO A 412 9.17 -2.68 5.65
C PRO A 412 8.76 -3.57 6.81
N GLU A 413 8.58 -3.01 8.00
CA GLU A 413 8.13 -3.74 9.18
C GLU A 413 6.86 -4.54 8.90
N PHE A 414 5.88 -3.95 8.19
CA PHE A 414 4.61 -4.60 7.87
C PHE A 414 4.76 -5.82 6.95
N PHE A 415 5.87 -5.92 6.18
CA PHE A 415 6.18 -7.04 5.30
C PHE A 415 7.11 -8.07 5.95
N ILE A 416 7.87 -7.69 6.97
CA ILE A 416 8.86 -8.57 7.60
C ILE A 416 8.34 -9.13 8.91
N PHE A 417 7.84 -8.30 9.82
CA PHE A 417 7.38 -8.74 11.15
C PHE A 417 6.23 -9.74 11.06
N TYR A 418 5.13 -9.37 10.40
CA TYR A 418 3.92 -10.21 10.37
C TYR A 418 4.14 -11.56 9.69
N MET A 419 5.08 -11.63 8.74
CA MET A 419 5.30 -12.82 7.93
C MET A 419 6.41 -13.72 8.46
N PHE A 420 7.37 -13.18 9.22
CA PHE A 420 8.58 -13.93 9.55
C PHE A 420 8.98 -13.91 11.02
N HIS A 421 8.49 -12.97 11.84
CA HIS A 421 8.81 -12.97 13.27
C HIS A 421 8.21 -14.18 13.97
N SER A 422 8.99 -14.85 14.83
CA SER A 422 8.59 -16.11 15.46
C SER A 422 7.37 -15.97 16.38
N SER A 423 7.12 -14.77 16.96
CA SER A 423 5.92 -14.49 17.76
C SER A 423 4.63 -14.54 16.95
N ARG A 424 4.72 -14.53 15.60
CA ARG A 424 3.57 -14.57 14.69
C ARG A 424 3.24 -15.99 14.19
N LYS A 425 3.94 -17.01 14.69
CA LYS A 425 3.60 -18.41 14.40
C LYS A 425 2.13 -18.71 14.75
N GLY A 426 1.47 -19.47 13.90
CA GLY A 426 0.06 -19.81 14.09
C GLY A 426 -0.92 -18.71 13.66
N THR A 427 -0.44 -17.69 12.98
CA THR A 427 -1.29 -16.73 12.26
C THR A 427 -1.17 -17.00 10.77
N TYR A 428 -2.17 -16.59 9.98
CA TYR A 428 -2.09 -16.77 8.51
C TYR A 428 -0.90 -16.02 7.87
N GLY A 429 -0.26 -15.06 8.57
CA GLY A 429 0.98 -14.41 8.16
C GLY A 429 2.20 -15.34 8.25
N ASN A 430 2.41 -15.96 9.39
CA ASN A 430 3.45 -16.96 9.63
C ASN A 430 2.84 -18.35 9.90
N GLY A 431 1.89 -18.75 9.06
CA GLY A 431 1.20 -20.04 9.16
C GLY A 431 2.11 -21.23 8.87
N GLY A 432 3.19 -21.05 8.11
CA GLY A 432 4.22 -22.05 7.88
C GLY A 432 5.16 -22.27 9.07
N GLY A 433 5.08 -21.45 10.12
CA GLY A 433 5.86 -21.57 11.36
C GLY A 433 7.34 -21.21 11.23
N TYR A 434 7.69 -20.34 10.27
CA TYR A 434 9.06 -19.85 10.12
C TYR A 434 9.64 -19.32 11.44
N ASN A 435 10.90 -19.65 11.70
CA ASN A 435 11.58 -19.29 12.91
C ASN A 435 13.10 -19.20 12.68
N ASN A 436 13.62 -18.00 12.78
CA ASN A 436 15.04 -17.72 12.74
C ASN A 436 15.35 -16.63 13.76
N PRO A 437 16.04 -16.94 14.88
CA PRO A 437 16.32 -15.98 15.94
C PRO A 437 17.10 -14.74 15.48
N GLU A 438 17.95 -14.86 14.47
CA GLU A 438 18.69 -13.72 13.92
C GLU A 438 17.76 -12.81 13.10
N VAL A 439 16.78 -13.38 12.40
CA VAL A 439 15.75 -12.60 11.72
C VAL A 439 14.88 -11.86 12.74
N ASP A 440 14.46 -12.53 13.82
CA ASP A 440 13.72 -11.90 14.91
C ASP A 440 14.49 -10.71 15.49
N ARG A 441 15.77 -10.92 15.81
CA ARG A 441 16.65 -9.86 16.35
C ARG A 441 16.78 -8.66 15.40
N LEU A 442 16.92 -8.90 14.11
CA LEU A 442 17.02 -7.83 13.11
C LEU A 442 15.70 -7.06 12.97
N ILE A 443 14.56 -7.73 13.08
CA ILE A 443 13.25 -7.11 13.09
C ILE A 443 13.12 -6.19 14.32
N GLU A 444 13.43 -6.71 15.52
CA GLU A 444 13.37 -5.97 16.78
C GLU A 444 14.30 -4.74 16.78
N LEU A 445 15.50 -4.84 16.18
CA LEU A 445 16.39 -3.69 15.98
C LEU A 445 15.77 -2.67 15.03
N GLY A 446 15.06 -3.11 13.97
CA GLY A 446 14.34 -2.24 13.05
C GLY A 446 13.17 -1.53 13.72
N GLU A 447 12.44 -2.18 14.62
CA GLU A 447 11.34 -1.60 15.40
C GLU A 447 11.83 -0.62 16.47
N SER A 448 13.06 -0.81 16.97
CA SER A 448 13.64 -0.01 18.07
C SER A 448 14.58 1.11 17.59
N SER A 449 14.61 1.45 16.30
CA SER A 449 15.38 2.56 15.74
C SER A 449 14.47 3.56 15.04
N VAL A 450 14.68 4.86 15.25
CA VAL A 450 14.03 5.95 14.49
C VAL A 450 14.80 6.34 13.23
N ASP A 451 16.06 5.94 13.12
CA ASP A 451 16.88 6.21 11.95
C ASP A 451 16.47 5.32 10.78
N GLN A 452 15.89 5.92 9.74
CA GLN A 452 15.38 5.20 8.58
C GLN A 452 16.47 4.45 7.81
N GLU A 453 17.71 4.95 7.79
CA GLU A 453 18.81 4.27 7.11
C GLU A 453 19.24 3.01 7.88
N GLN A 454 19.38 3.10 9.21
CA GLN A 454 19.64 1.93 10.05
C GLN A 454 18.52 0.89 9.95
N ARG A 455 17.27 1.33 10.01
CA ARG A 455 16.10 0.44 9.80
C ARG A 455 16.18 -0.26 8.45
N THR A 456 16.54 0.48 7.38
CA THR A 456 16.73 -0.09 6.04
C THR A 456 17.76 -1.21 6.04
N GLN A 457 18.89 -0.99 6.72
CA GLN A 457 19.97 -2.00 6.80
C GLN A 457 19.53 -3.26 7.55
N TYR A 458 18.83 -3.11 8.68
CA TYR A 458 18.32 -4.24 9.45
C TYR A 458 17.30 -5.07 8.65
N TYR A 459 16.30 -4.42 8.04
CA TYR A 459 15.28 -5.12 7.27
C TYR A 459 15.83 -5.78 6.01
N ARG A 460 16.76 -5.14 5.29
CA ARG A 460 17.43 -5.78 4.15
C ARG A 460 18.28 -6.98 4.56
N LYS A 461 18.92 -6.92 5.72
CA LYS A 461 19.66 -8.06 6.24
C LYS A 461 18.73 -9.21 6.64
N ALA A 462 17.60 -8.90 7.27
CA ALA A 462 16.56 -9.88 7.55
C ALA A 462 16.04 -10.53 6.26
N GLU A 463 15.72 -9.74 5.23
CA GLU A 463 15.32 -10.20 3.91
C GLU A 463 16.33 -11.17 3.28
N GLU A 464 17.63 -10.85 3.35
CA GLU A 464 18.69 -11.74 2.87
C GLU A 464 18.66 -13.11 3.56
N LEU A 465 18.49 -13.16 4.89
CA LEU A 465 18.43 -14.40 5.65
C LEU A 465 17.16 -15.20 5.32
N ILE A 466 16.01 -14.53 5.22
CA ILE A 466 14.74 -15.15 4.84
C ILE A 466 14.87 -15.83 3.48
N MET A 467 15.47 -15.15 2.49
CA MET A 467 15.64 -15.70 1.17
C MET A 467 16.63 -16.87 1.13
N LYS A 468 17.65 -16.89 2.01
CA LYS A 468 18.60 -18.03 2.17
C LYS A 468 17.96 -19.24 2.85
N ASP A 469 16.94 -19.06 3.66
CA ASP A 469 16.24 -20.15 4.35
C ASP A 469 15.23 -20.88 3.46
N LEU A 470 14.78 -20.26 2.36
CA LEU A 470 13.95 -20.85 1.31
C LEU A 470 12.55 -21.33 1.78
N TYR A 471 11.99 -20.79 2.85
CA TYR A 471 10.60 -21.07 3.28
C TYR A 471 9.55 -20.21 2.61
N TYR A 472 9.99 -19.14 1.95
CA TYR A 472 9.17 -18.13 1.31
C TYR A 472 9.57 -18.02 -0.15
N PHE A 473 8.70 -18.47 -1.06
CA PHE A 473 8.91 -18.34 -2.50
C PHE A 473 8.16 -17.12 -3.02
N PRO A 474 8.83 -15.98 -3.25
CA PRO A 474 8.19 -14.80 -3.78
C PRO A 474 7.71 -15.06 -5.22
N LEU A 475 6.50 -14.59 -5.55
CA LEU A 475 5.88 -14.76 -6.86
C LEU A 475 5.95 -13.46 -7.67
N TRP A 476 5.21 -12.45 -7.23
CA TRP A 476 5.19 -11.16 -7.93
C TRP A 476 4.88 -10.00 -7.00
N HIS A 477 5.25 -8.82 -7.46
CA HIS A 477 4.70 -7.54 -7.02
C HIS A 477 3.74 -7.04 -8.10
N LYS A 478 2.53 -6.63 -7.73
CA LYS A 478 1.58 -5.98 -8.63
C LYS A 478 1.93 -4.50 -8.71
N LEU A 479 2.03 -3.96 -9.91
CA LEU A 479 2.13 -2.52 -10.10
C LEU A 479 0.80 -1.86 -9.79
N VAL A 480 0.84 -0.67 -9.22
CA VAL A 480 -0.32 0.22 -9.16
C VAL A 480 -0.38 0.93 -10.50
N VAL A 481 -1.42 0.68 -11.27
CA VAL A 481 -1.61 1.26 -12.59
C VAL A 481 -2.88 2.09 -12.61
N ASN A 482 -2.73 3.40 -12.79
CA ASN A 482 -3.84 4.32 -12.99
C ASN A 482 -3.95 4.68 -14.47
N GLY A 483 -5.16 4.65 -14.98
CA GLY A 483 -5.46 5.27 -16.28
C GLY A 483 -5.70 6.77 -16.05
N VAL A 484 -5.02 7.61 -16.80
CA VAL A 484 -5.00 9.06 -16.55
C VAL A 484 -5.21 9.81 -17.87
N ASN A 485 -6.16 10.73 -17.89
CA ASN A 485 -6.31 11.68 -19.00
C ASN A 485 -5.10 12.61 -19.05
N LYS A 486 -4.51 12.77 -20.22
CA LYS A 486 -3.30 13.59 -20.42
C LYS A 486 -3.50 15.09 -20.12
N LYS A 487 -4.73 15.55 -19.93
CA LYS A 487 -5.02 16.90 -19.40
C LYS A 487 -4.80 17.02 -17.89
N VAL A 488 -4.71 15.92 -17.17
CA VAL A 488 -4.40 15.92 -15.73
C VAL A 488 -2.94 16.26 -15.54
N ARG A 489 -2.66 17.25 -14.70
CA ARG A 489 -1.32 17.74 -14.41
C ARG A 489 -1.01 17.60 -12.91
N GLY A 490 0.26 17.36 -12.58
CA GLY A 490 0.74 17.26 -11.20
C GLY A 490 0.37 15.94 -10.50
N TYR A 491 -0.33 15.02 -11.18
CA TYR A 491 -0.67 13.72 -10.64
C TYR A 491 0.50 12.73 -10.73
N LYS A 492 0.66 11.94 -9.68
CA LYS A 492 1.57 10.78 -9.63
C LYS A 492 0.84 9.58 -9.03
N PRO A 493 0.97 8.37 -9.60
CA PRO A 493 0.47 7.15 -8.97
C PRO A 493 1.17 6.93 -7.63
N SER A 494 0.43 6.47 -6.64
CA SER A 494 0.97 6.21 -5.32
C SER A 494 1.11 4.72 -5.05
N PRO A 495 2.25 4.26 -4.50
CA PRO A 495 2.50 2.85 -4.20
C PRO A 495 1.46 2.17 -3.30
N ASP A 496 0.78 2.92 -2.44
CA ASP A 496 -0.28 2.45 -1.54
C ASP A 496 -1.67 2.44 -2.17
N MET A 497 -1.76 2.55 -3.50
CA MET A 497 -2.98 2.56 -4.32
C MET A 497 -3.90 3.78 -4.12
N MET A 498 -3.50 4.77 -3.34
CA MET A 498 -4.29 5.99 -3.13
C MET A 498 -4.12 6.97 -4.29
N ILE A 499 -5.22 7.54 -4.76
CA ILE A 499 -5.19 8.66 -5.71
C ILE A 499 -5.09 9.95 -4.92
N ARG A 500 -3.87 10.48 -4.79
CA ARG A 500 -3.60 11.73 -4.08
C ARG A 500 -3.72 12.91 -5.03
N LEU A 501 -4.80 13.65 -4.89
CA LEU A 501 -5.05 14.87 -5.67
C LEU A 501 -4.44 16.11 -5.01
N TYR A 502 -4.32 16.05 -3.68
CA TYR A 502 -3.67 17.04 -2.85
C TYR A 502 -2.92 16.33 -1.71
N ALA A 503 -1.62 16.58 -1.59
CA ALA A 503 -0.74 16.02 -0.57
C ALA A 503 0.55 16.85 -0.49
N PRO A 504 1.41 16.69 0.51
CA PRO A 504 2.72 17.34 0.52
C PRO A 504 3.45 17.20 -0.82
N GLY A 505 3.77 18.33 -1.45
CA GLY A 505 4.41 18.38 -2.78
C GLY A 505 3.52 17.99 -3.96
N THR A 506 2.21 17.87 -3.77
CA THR A 506 1.25 17.52 -4.83
C THR A 506 0.02 18.41 -4.77
N ASN A 507 -0.27 19.10 -5.89
CA ASN A 507 -1.46 19.91 -6.08
C ASN A 507 -1.92 19.72 -7.55
N VAL A 508 -2.89 18.83 -7.75
CA VAL A 508 -3.35 18.39 -9.08
C VAL A 508 -4.30 19.40 -9.69
N TRP A 509 -4.27 19.53 -11.01
CA TRP A 509 -5.23 20.34 -11.78
C TRP A 509 -5.51 19.72 -13.15
N VAL A 510 -6.57 20.16 -13.81
CA VAL A 510 -6.96 19.70 -15.15
C VAL A 510 -6.84 20.86 -16.14
N GLU A 511 -6.08 20.63 -17.20
CA GLU A 511 -5.92 21.58 -18.30
C GLU A 511 -7.23 21.74 -19.08
N LYS A 512 -7.57 22.96 -19.46
CA LYS A 512 -8.82 23.29 -20.20
C LYS A 512 -8.83 22.74 -21.62
#